data_4fb5988097803865bc2934cbd6349600
#
_entry.id   4fb5988097803865bc2934cbd6349600
#
_cell.length_a   1.000
_cell.length_b   1.000
_cell.length_c   1.000
_cell.angle_alpha   90.00
_cell.angle_beta   90.00
_cell.angle_gamma   90.00
#
_symmetry.space_group_name_H-M   'P 1'
#
loop_
_entity.id
_entity.type
_entity.pdbx_description
1 polymer ?
#
loop_
_entity_poly.entity_id
_entity_poly.type
_entity_poly.pdbx_seq_one_letter_code
_entity_poly.pdbx_strand_id
1 'polypeptide(L)'
;KGGNGRGLLFGAGGGGGRGGDGADGGRGGNGGSGAFIMGIGGAGGDAGNSGVGGGSTELPALGGAGGNAGLLGNHGAVGKSGTGTTLIQTGANTSMLSVTPTGVWLTNSDGQVVLLHGFNEVYKLAPYEPSASGFSEDDAAFLAANGFNVVRLGVIWAGVEPQPGVYDAAYVDSIRQTVDMLAAHGIYTIIDMHQDLYSASLGGEGAPEWATKTGGLPNRSFGFPGSYYLNPAETAAWDGFWNNAEAANGIGLEDNYAKAWETVAAAVAGNNSVIGYDIMNEPFPGTSWLPTLLGSPFYATQQLTPMYNQVAAAIRAVDPNTALFVEPANPAVSEVPAILGLPVQLGTIDDAKVVLAFHDYCAGSATSSICGWLAMQQASTAHAYGKANNIPVFMDEFGASHLPSDLRAEMNAADRYLMSWSVWAYSGVGDITTSGSTDGESVVYDPALPPTGDNVNTGNLQVLAGPYPQAVSGTPLKLSNTDGAFTFNYSTAKADGSGNFAAGSLSSVSVPAVAYPNGYTVTVTGGHVVSAANAPTLVIASDTDTGVVQVVVTAAP
;
A
#
# COMPACT_ATOMS: atom_id res chain seq x y z
N LYS A 1 -31.55 4.23 -10.34
CA LYS A 1 -31.16 2.81 -10.48
C LYS A 1 -31.50 2.31 -11.89
N GLY A 2 -30.60 1.54 -12.50
CA GLY A 2 -30.87 0.80 -13.72
C GLY A 2 -31.84 -0.35 -13.47
N GLY A 3 -32.56 -0.80 -14.52
CA GLY A 3 -33.44 -1.97 -14.42
C GLY A 3 -32.62 -3.27 -14.34
N ASN A 4 -33.05 -4.20 -13.48
CA ASN A 4 -32.40 -5.52 -13.38
C ASN A 4 -32.67 -6.39 -14.60
N GLY A 5 -31.71 -7.16 -15.04
CA GLY A 5 -31.86 -8.18 -16.07
C GLY A 5 -32.84 -9.27 -15.60
N ARG A 6 -33.87 -9.56 -16.41
CA ARG A 6 -34.89 -10.57 -16.08
C ARG A 6 -34.55 -11.86 -16.80
N GLY A 7 -34.22 -12.89 -16.04
CA GLY A 7 -33.96 -14.23 -16.56
C GLY A 7 -33.11 -15.06 -15.61
N LEU A 8 -33.30 -16.37 -15.62
CA LEU A 8 -32.49 -17.29 -14.83
C LEU A 8 -31.12 -17.57 -15.47
N LEU A 9 -31.08 -17.64 -16.80
CA LEU A 9 -29.90 -18.05 -17.58
C LEU A 9 -29.15 -16.89 -18.21
N PHE A 10 -29.85 -15.95 -18.82
CA PHE A 10 -29.24 -14.84 -19.56
C PHE A 10 -29.98 -13.51 -19.26
N GLY A 11 -29.23 -12.40 -19.19
CA GLY A 11 -29.77 -11.06 -19.10
C GLY A 11 -28.72 -10.02 -18.72
N ALA A 12 -28.89 -8.81 -19.25
CA ALA A 12 -28.05 -7.67 -18.89
C ALA A 12 -28.85 -6.69 -18.04
N GLY A 13 -28.20 -6.09 -17.03
CA GLY A 13 -28.75 -5.01 -16.24
C GLY A 13 -28.83 -3.70 -17.05
N GLY A 14 -29.81 -2.89 -16.76
CA GLY A 14 -29.92 -1.55 -17.34
C GLY A 14 -28.90 -0.57 -16.75
N GLY A 15 -28.38 0.34 -17.56
CA GLY A 15 -27.48 1.40 -17.08
C GLY A 15 -28.13 2.35 -16.08
N GLY A 16 -27.36 2.91 -15.16
CA GLY A 16 -27.78 3.96 -14.24
C GLY A 16 -28.01 5.30 -14.98
N GLY A 17 -28.92 6.12 -14.45
CA GLY A 17 -29.15 7.48 -14.96
C GLY A 17 -28.04 8.44 -14.45
N ARG A 18 -27.68 9.44 -15.27
CA ARG A 18 -26.75 10.50 -14.84
C ARG A 18 -27.37 11.32 -13.68
N GLY A 19 -26.52 11.75 -12.72
CA GLY A 19 -26.91 12.71 -11.69
C GLY A 19 -27.18 14.10 -12.27
N GLY A 20 -28.05 14.85 -11.61
CA GLY A 20 -28.34 16.25 -12.00
C GLY A 20 -27.22 17.19 -11.61
N ASP A 21 -26.96 18.22 -12.41
CA ASP A 21 -26.03 19.30 -12.03
C ASP A 21 -26.73 20.22 -10.99
N GLY A 22 -25.96 20.71 -9.99
CA GLY A 22 -26.49 21.56 -8.92
C GLY A 22 -25.40 22.09 -8.01
N ALA A 23 -25.76 22.78 -6.93
CA ALA A 23 -24.77 23.31 -5.97
C ALA A 23 -23.83 22.20 -5.48
N ASP A 24 -24.38 21.03 -5.15
CA ASP A 24 -23.62 19.89 -4.60
C ASP A 24 -23.37 18.77 -5.63
N GLY A 25 -23.84 18.96 -6.86
CA GLY A 25 -23.86 17.90 -7.87
C GLY A 25 -24.82 16.76 -7.48
N GLY A 26 -25.41 16.09 -8.45
CA GLY A 26 -26.25 14.93 -8.23
C GLY A 26 -25.48 13.65 -8.47
N ARG A 27 -25.58 12.67 -7.59
CA ARG A 27 -24.95 11.35 -7.77
C ARG A 27 -25.52 10.63 -8.98
N GLY A 28 -24.70 9.89 -9.71
CA GLY A 28 -25.14 8.98 -10.76
C GLY A 28 -25.97 7.82 -10.20
N GLY A 29 -26.92 7.33 -10.98
CA GLY A 29 -27.73 6.17 -10.60
C GLY A 29 -26.96 4.87 -10.78
N ASN A 30 -27.12 3.92 -9.86
CA ASN A 30 -26.50 2.62 -9.96
C ASN A 30 -27.00 1.81 -11.16
N GLY A 31 -26.12 1.00 -11.76
CA GLY A 31 -26.48 0.02 -12.78
C GLY A 31 -27.38 -1.09 -12.20
N GLY A 32 -28.20 -1.70 -13.03
CA GLY A 32 -29.02 -2.86 -12.65
C GLY A 32 -28.22 -4.16 -12.71
N SER A 33 -28.55 -5.12 -11.84
CA SER A 33 -27.93 -6.43 -11.83
C SER A 33 -28.25 -7.26 -13.09
N GLY A 34 -27.31 -8.10 -13.53
CA GLY A 34 -27.51 -9.08 -14.58
C GLY A 34 -28.37 -10.27 -14.13
N ALA A 35 -28.65 -11.22 -15.03
CA ALA A 35 -29.33 -12.46 -14.71
C ALA A 35 -28.48 -13.36 -13.79
N PHE A 36 -29.12 -14.31 -13.09
CA PHE A 36 -28.48 -15.11 -12.03
C PHE A 36 -27.32 -15.98 -12.52
N ILE A 37 -27.37 -16.59 -13.69
CA ILE A 37 -26.32 -17.51 -14.15
C ILE A 37 -25.35 -16.82 -15.12
N MET A 38 -25.83 -16.23 -16.18
CA MET A 38 -25.01 -15.54 -17.20
C MET A 38 -25.58 -14.14 -17.41
N GLY A 39 -25.22 -13.22 -16.52
CA GLY A 39 -25.71 -11.85 -16.57
C GLY A 39 -24.57 -10.85 -16.56
N ILE A 40 -24.67 -9.81 -17.37
CA ILE A 40 -23.78 -8.67 -17.34
C ILE A 40 -24.48 -7.58 -16.54
N GLY A 41 -23.82 -7.03 -15.52
CA GLY A 41 -24.29 -5.88 -14.77
C GLY A 41 -24.39 -4.63 -15.67
N GLY A 42 -25.38 -3.79 -15.41
CA GLY A 42 -25.50 -2.50 -16.11
C GLY A 42 -24.48 -1.50 -15.59
N ALA A 43 -23.95 -0.63 -16.45
CA ALA A 43 -23.05 0.43 -16.04
C ALA A 43 -23.75 1.41 -15.08
N GLY A 44 -23.00 1.96 -14.12
CA GLY A 44 -23.42 3.08 -13.30
C GLY A 44 -23.60 4.35 -14.14
N GLY A 45 -24.44 5.26 -13.68
CA GLY A 45 -24.62 6.58 -14.31
C GLY A 45 -23.56 7.56 -13.83
N ASP A 46 -23.13 8.47 -14.68
CA ASP A 46 -22.22 9.55 -14.30
C ASP A 46 -22.86 10.49 -13.26
N ALA A 47 -22.07 11.04 -12.35
CA ALA A 47 -22.53 12.08 -11.43
C ALA A 47 -22.75 13.42 -12.16
N GLY A 48 -23.60 14.28 -11.58
CA GLY A 48 -23.69 15.67 -11.97
C GLY A 48 -22.53 16.50 -11.42
N ASN A 49 -22.21 17.60 -12.09
CA ASN A 49 -21.18 18.52 -11.63
C ASN A 49 -21.72 19.43 -10.52
N SER A 50 -20.89 19.73 -9.49
CA SER A 50 -21.21 20.76 -8.51
C SER A 50 -21.12 22.16 -9.15
N GLY A 51 -22.12 23.01 -8.86
CA GLY A 51 -22.15 24.39 -9.36
C GLY A 51 -21.22 25.31 -8.58
N VAL A 52 -20.91 26.48 -9.20
CA VAL A 52 -20.15 27.56 -8.58
C VAL A 52 -20.99 28.27 -7.51
N GLY A 53 -21.19 27.70 -6.35
CA GLY A 53 -22.04 28.28 -5.29
C GLY A 53 -22.22 27.36 -4.11
N GLY A 54 -21.81 26.13 -4.21
CA GLY A 54 -21.65 25.23 -3.06
C GLY A 54 -20.50 25.73 -2.17
N GLY A 55 -20.62 25.52 -0.88
CA GLY A 55 -19.58 25.88 0.07
C GLY A 55 -18.24 25.25 -0.32
N SER A 56 -17.16 25.94 -0.02
CA SER A 56 -15.78 25.59 -0.40
C SER A 56 -15.24 24.27 0.20
N THR A 57 -16.08 23.43 0.74
CA THR A 57 -15.72 22.18 1.42
C THR A 57 -16.41 20.95 0.86
N GLU A 58 -17.20 21.06 -0.20
CA GLU A 58 -17.95 19.90 -0.72
C GLU A 58 -17.21 19.21 -1.87
N LEU A 59 -16.98 17.92 -1.67
CA LEU A 59 -16.34 17.04 -2.65
C LEU A 59 -17.29 16.77 -3.84
N PRO A 60 -16.74 16.47 -5.04
CA PRO A 60 -17.55 16.12 -6.20
C PRO A 60 -18.48 14.93 -5.92
N ALA A 61 -19.68 14.94 -6.49
CA ALA A 61 -20.56 13.79 -6.41
C ALA A 61 -19.99 12.58 -7.15
N LEU A 62 -20.11 11.39 -6.59
CA LEU A 62 -19.65 10.15 -7.20
C LEU A 62 -20.56 9.69 -8.34
N GLY A 63 -19.97 9.01 -9.32
CA GLY A 63 -20.72 8.22 -10.30
C GLY A 63 -21.50 7.08 -9.61
N GLY A 64 -22.49 6.53 -10.29
CA GLY A 64 -23.24 5.38 -9.79
C GLY A 64 -22.41 4.11 -9.89
N ALA A 65 -22.59 3.19 -8.94
CA ALA A 65 -21.97 1.86 -9.00
C ALA A 65 -22.42 1.07 -10.23
N GLY A 66 -21.55 0.21 -10.74
CA GLY A 66 -21.90 -0.79 -11.73
C GLY A 66 -22.89 -1.82 -11.14
N GLY A 67 -23.72 -2.42 -11.98
CA GLY A 67 -24.63 -3.48 -11.56
C GLY A 67 -23.89 -4.82 -11.40
N ASN A 68 -24.39 -5.66 -10.50
CA ASN A 68 -23.81 -6.96 -10.24
C ASN A 68 -23.93 -7.91 -11.45
N ALA A 69 -22.89 -8.73 -11.66
CA ALA A 69 -22.90 -9.81 -12.62
C ALA A 69 -23.77 -10.99 -12.14
N GLY A 70 -24.15 -11.85 -13.08
CA GLY A 70 -24.55 -13.22 -12.75
C GLY A 70 -23.34 -14.11 -12.45
N LEU A 71 -23.59 -15.38 -12.12
CA LEU A 71 -22.56 -16.35 -11.74
C LEU A 71 -21.41 -16.50 -12.76
N LEU A 72 -21.67 -16.26 -14.03
CA LEU A 72 -20.71 -16.35 -15.16
C LEU A 72 -20.74 -15.07 -16.02
N GLY A 73 -20.92 -13.91 -15.43
CA GLY A 73 -20.98 -12.62 -16.14
C GLY A 73 -19.98 -11.62 -15.61
N ASN A 74 -19.97 -10.42 -16.19
CA ASN A 74 -19.14 -9.29 -15.74
C ASN A 74 -20.00 -8.24 -15.04
N HIS A 75 -19.43 -7.58 -14.03
CA HIS A 75 -20.04 -6.39 -13.42
C HIS A 75 -20.14 -5.24 -14.42
N GLY A 76 -21.11 -4.36 -14.21
CA GLY A 76 -21.20 -3.14 -14.97
C GLY A 76 -20.09 -2.15 -14.58
N ALA A 77 -19.66 -1.32 -15.51
CA ALA A 77 -18.69 -0.27 -15.22
C ALA A 77 -19.27 0.75 -14.24
N VAL A 78 -18.41 1.33 -13.40
CA VAL A 78 -18.75 2.46 -12.52
C VAL A 78 -18.97 3.71 -13.37
N GLY A 79 -19.95 4.54 -13.00
CA GLY A 79 -20.16 5.85 -13.60
C GLY A 79 -19.06 6.84 -13.20
N LYS A 80 -18.80 7.83 -14.04
CA LYS A 80 -17.81 8.85 -13.74
C LYS A 80 -18.26 9.77 -12.62
N SER A 81 -17.33 10.17 -11.74
CA SER A 81 -17.57 11.22 -10.74
C SER A 81 -17.83 12.58 -11.40
N GLY A 82 -18.60 13.43 -10.73
CA GLY A 82 -18.80 14.82 -11.16
C GLY A 82 -17.52 15.64 -10.96
N THR A 83 -17.42 16.76 -11.66
CA THR A 83 -16.40 17.77 -11.36
C THR A 83 -16.92 18.70 -10.27
N GLY A 84 -16.23 18.79 -9.15
CA GLY A 84 -16.50 19.75 -8.07
C GLY A 84 -15.55 20.95 -8.13
N THR A 85 -15.80 21.91 -7.27
CA THR A 85 -14.82 22.97 -6.99
C THR A 85 -13.64 22.30 -6.30
N THR A 86 -12.44 22.36 -6.90
CA THR A 86 -11.22 21.85 -6.28
C THR A 86 -11.06 22.47 -4.91
N LEU A 87 -10.95 21.66 -3.87
CA LEU A 87 -10.47 22.15 -2.58
C LEU A 87 -9.13 22.85 -2.84
N ILE A 88 -9.05 24.14 -2.49
CA ILE A 88 -7.77 24.84 -2.58
C ILE A 88 -6.89 24.21 -1.52
N GLN A 89 -6.01 23.31 -1.92
CA GLN A 89 -4.94 22.82 -1.08
C GLN A 89 -4.04 24.01 -0.70
N THR A 90 -4.12 24.43 0.54
CA THR A 90 -3.14 25.34 1.10
C THR A 90 -1.96 24.50 1.55
N GLY A 91 -0.91 24.43 0.71
CA GLY A 91 0.39 23.95 1.13
C GLY A 91 0.77 22.52 0.76
N ALA A 92 0.49 22.08 -0.47
CA ALA A 92 1.10 20.83 -0.98
C ALA A 92 2.62 20.90 -0.79
N ASN A 93 3.22 19.93 -0.10
CA ASN A 93 4.66 19.84 0.08
C ASN A 93 5.31 19.39 -1.24
N THR A 94 5.94 20.34 -1.94
CA THR A 94 6.66 20.08 -3.19
C THR A 94 8.18 20.10 -3.00
N SER A 95 8.67 20.12 -1.77
CA SER A 95 10.11 20.15 -1.47
C SER A 95 10.80 18.83 -1.81
N MET A 96 10.10 17.70 -1.76
CA MET A 96 10.59 16.39 -2.18
C MET A 96 10.33 16.16 -3.67
N LEU A 97 11.17 15.32 -4.29
CA LEU A 97 10.94 14.86 -5.66
C LEU A 97 9.75 13.89 -5.66
N SER A 98 8.81 14.10 -6.57
CA SER A 98 7.71 13.14 -6.74
C SER A 98 8.22 11.79 -7.24
N VAL A 99 7.60 10.70 -6.82
CA VAL A 99 7.93 9.33 -7.21
C VAL A 99 6.75 8.71 -7.97
N THR A 100 7.04 8.01 -9.06
CA THR A 100 6.01 7.39 -9.92
C THR A 100 6.49 6.06 -10.51
N PRO A 101 5.60 5.12 -10.82
CA PRO A 101 5.92 3.92 -11.58
C PRO A 101 6.47 4.25 -12.98
N THR A 102 7.57 3.60 -13.34
CA THR A 102 8.22 3.67 -14.67
C THR A 102 8.65 2.26 -15.07
N GLY A 103 7.82 1.57 -15.80
CA GLY A 103 8.00 0.14 -16.04
C GLY A 103 8.00 -0.62 -14.71
N VAL A 104 8.98 -1.47 -14.48
CA VAL A 104 9.13 -2.27 -13.25
C VAL A 104 9.80 -1.51 -12.09
N TRP A 105 10.02 -0.21 -12.23
CA TRP A 105 10.72 0.63 -11.25
C TRP A 105 9.85 1.75 -10.72
N LEU A 106 10.15 2.18 -9.51
CA LEU A 106 9.75 3.49 -9.01
C LEU A 106 10.85 4.49 -9.42
N THR A 107 10.48 5.63 -10.00
CA THR A 107 11.43 6.69 -10.36
C THR A 107 10.98 8.02 -9.80
N ASN A 108 11.97 8.85 -9.41
CA ASN A 108 11.68 10.22 -9.04
C ASN A 108 11.54 11.13 -10.28
N SER A 109 11.16 12.39 -10.08
CA SER A 109 10.99 13.37 -11.17
C SER A 109 12.27 13.69 -11.95
N ASP A 110 13.46 13.33 -11.44
CA ASP A 110 14.73 13.43 -12.17
C ASP A 110 15.02 12.18 -13.02
N GLY A 111 14.12 11.20 -12.98
CA GLY A 111 14.22 9.93 -13.70
C GLY A 111 15.15 8.90 -13.03
N GLN A 112 15.63 9.17 -11.82
CA GLN A 112 16.43 8.22 -11.06
C GLN A 112 15.53 7.11 -10.50
N VAL A 113 16.02 5.86 -10.53
CA VAL A 113 15.35 4.76 -9.83
C VAL A 113 15.48 4.99 -8.32
N VAL A 114 14.36 4.84 -7.61
CA VAL A 114 14.29 5.01 -6.15
C VAL A 114 14.02 3.66 -5.50
N LEU A 115 14.83 3.29 -4.50
CA LEU A 115 14.54 2.20 -3.59
C LEU A 115 14.16 2.79 -2.22
N LEU A 116 13.16 2.17 -1.62
CA LEU A 116 12.51 2.66 -0.41
C LEU A 116 12.56 1.57 0.65
N HIS A 117 13.13 1.89 1.80
CA HIS A 117 13.17 1.02 2.96
C HIS A 117 12.59 1.74 4.17
N GLY A 118 11.67 1.09 4.88
CA GLY A 118 11.03 1.73 6.03
C GLY A 118 10.14 0.83 6.84
N PHE A 119 9.12 1.44 7.41
CA PHE A 119 8.26 0.82 8.41
C PHE A 119 6.79 1.02 8.12
N ASN A 120 5.99 0.12 8.65
CA ASN A 120 4.58 0.33 8.88
C ASN A 120 4.39 1.09 10.20
N GLU A 121 3.52 2.10 10.19
CA GLU A 121 3.04 2.81 11.37
C GLU A 121 1.52 2.84 11.34
N VAL A 122 0.90 1.97 12.16
CA VAL A 122 -0.55 1.77 12.20
C VAL A 122 -1.01 1.72 13.65
N TYR A 123 -1.86 2.66 14.06
CA TYR A 123 -2.48 2.63 15.37
C TYR A 123 -3.90 2.05 15.30
N LYS A 124 -4.09 0.82 15.76
CA LYS A 124 -5.30 0.01 15.57
C LYS A 124 -6.41 0.27 16.57
N LEU A 125 -6.21 1.15 17.55
CA LEU A 125 -7.23 1.50 18.55
C LEU A 125 -7.85 2.87 18.25
N ALA A 126 -9.13 3.06 18.60
CA ALA A 126 -9.72 4.39 18.49
C ALA A 126 -8.92 5.41 19.35
N PRO A 127 -8.62 6.61 18.84
CA PRO A 127 -9.18 7.27 17.65
C PRO A 127 -8.55 6.91 16.31
N TYR A 128 -7.67 5.91 16.24
CA TYR A 128 -7.00 5.42 15.02
C TYR A 128 -5.97 6.39 14.40
N GLU A 129 -5.63 7.44 15.12
CA GLU A 129 -4.64 8.42 14.66
C GLU A 129 -3.22 7.93 15.00
N PRO A 130 -2.22 8.00 14.12
CA PRO A 130 -0.84 7.62 14.44
C PRO A 130 -0.28 8.35 15.66
N SER A 131 -0.60 9.64 15.81
CA SER A 131 -0.20 10.43 16.98
C SER A 131 -0.74 9.92 18.32
N ALA A 132 -1.80 9.10 18.31
CA ALA A 132 -2.35 8.49 19.52
C ALA A 132 -1.49 7.32 20.05
N SER A 133 -0.61 6.74 19.21
CA SER A 133 0.45 5.83 19.66
C SER A 133 1.57 6.56 20.41
N GLY A 134 1.68 7.88 20.23
CA GLY A 134 2.79 8.71 20.64
C GLY A 134 3.75 9.07 19.50
N PHE A 135 3.54 8.53 18.30
CA PHE A 135 4.38 8.79 17.13
C PHE A 135 4.49 10.28 16.83
N SER A 136 5.72 10.81 16.73
CA SER A 136 6.00 12.24 16.74
C SER A 136 7.26 12.62 15.95
N GLU A 137 7.69 13.86 16.06
CA GLU A 137 8.83 14.46 15.34
C GLU A 137 10.16 13.73 15.61
N ASP A 138 10.40 13.28 16.84
CA ASP A 138 11.64 12.57 17.19
C ASP A 138 11.68 11.15 16.64
N ASP A 139 10.53 10.50 16.43
CA ASP A 139 10.43 9.22 15.72
C ASP A 139 10.74 9.38 14.23
N ALA A 140 10.20 10.40 13.58
CA ALA A 140 10.53 10.72 12.19
C ALA A 140 12.03 11.06 12.03
N ALA A 141 12.59 11.83 12.97
CA ALA A 141 14.03 12.12 12.99
C ALA A 141 14.87 10.86 13.21
N PHE A 142 14.44 9.94 14.07
CA PHE A 142 15.09 8.65 14.31
C PHE A 142 15.10 7.78 13.05
N LEU A 143 13.98 7.67 12.36
CA LEU A 143 13.89 6.94 11.10
C LEU A 143 14.86 7.48 10.05
N ALA A 144 14.85 8.79 9.83
CA ALA A 144 15.74 9.46 8.87
C ALA A 144 17.22 9.29 9.25
N ALA A 145 17.59 9.42 10.54
CA ALA A 145 18.95 9.25 11.03
C ALA A 145 19.49 7.83 10.83
N ASN A 146 18.61 6.83 10.82
CA ASN A 146 18.94 5.43 10.56
C ASN A 146 18.78 5.04 9.08
N GLY A 147 18.54 6.02 8.19
CA GLY A 147 18.56 5.85 6.75
C GLY A 147 17.25 5.35 6.12
N PHE A 148 16.19 5.23 6.89
CA PHE A 148 14.87 4.86 6.39
C PHE A 148 14.22 6.05 5.67
N ASN A 149 13.57 5.80 4.55
CA ASN A 149 13.03 6.85 3.67
C ASN A 149 11.57 6.65 3.25
N VAL A 150 10.88 5.69 3.84
CA VAL A 150 9.44 5.49 3.62
C VAL A 150 8.73 5.05 4.89
N VAL A 151 7.49 5.49 5.07
CA VAL A 151 6.53 4.96 6.06
C VAL A 151 5.25 4.59 5.32
N ARG A 152 4.79 3.35 5.52
CA ARG A 152 3.43 2.93 5.18
C ARG A 152 2.55 3.29 6.37
N LEU A 153 1.71 4.31 6.17
CA LEU A 153 0.95 4.97 7.22
C LEU A 153 -0.50 4.48 7.20
N GLY A 154 -0.91 3.82 8.27
CA GLY A 154 -2.26 3.27 8.40
C GLY A 154 -3.32 4.35 8.57
N VAL A 155 -4.38 4.22 7.80
CA VAL A 155 -5.62 5.00 7.85
C VAL A 155 -6.76 4.02 8.01
N ILE A 156 -7.62 4.23 8.98
CA ILE A 156 -8.71 3.31 9.30
C ILE A 156 -10.04 3.87 8.78
N TRP A 157 -10.79 3.07 7.99
CA TRP A 157 -12.06 3.52 7.42
C TRP A 157 -13.05 4.01 8.48
N ALA A 158 -13.11 3.35 9.65
CA ALA A 158 -13.93 3.79 10.78
C ALA A 158 -13.54 5.19 11.31
N GLY A 159 -12.27 5.56 11.19
CA GLY A 159 -11.80 6.92 11.51
C GLY A 159 -12.21 7.94 10.46
N VAL A 160 -12.11 7.57 9.18
CA VAL A 160 -12.47 8.45 8.05
C VAL A 160 -13.97 8.69 7.99
N GLU A 161 -14.79 7.64 8.13
CA GLU A 161 -16.25 7.67 7.94
C GLU A 161 -16.98 7.02 9.12
N PRO A 162 -17.02 7.68 10.29
CA PRO A 162 -17.63 7.12 11.51
C PRO A 162 -19.14 6.88 11.38
N GLN A 163 -19.82 7.55 10.47
CA GLN A 163 -21.21 7.35 10.13
C GLN A 163 -21.40 7.38 8.61
N PRO A 164 -22.39 6.68 8.05
CA PRO A 164 -22.55 6.56 6.59
C PRO A 164 -22.71 7.93 5.91
N GLY A 165 -21.73 8.32 5.09
CA GLY A 165 -21.67 9.61 4.39
C GLY A 165 -21.21 10.79 5.25
N VAL A 166 -20.71 10.56 6.46
CA VAL A 166 -20.14 11.59 7.34
C VAL A 166 -18.65 11.36 7.50
N TYR A 167 -17.85 12.26 6.96
CA TYR A 167 -16.38 12.16 6.96
C TYR A 167 -15.80 13.03 8.08
N ASP A 168 -14.89 12.45 8.88
CA ASP A 168 -14.23 13.16 9.99
C ASP A 168 -13.04 13.96 9.46
N ALA A 169 -13.26 15.27 9.29
CA ALA A 169 -12.22 16.18 8.80
C ALA A 169 -11.05 16.33 9.78
N ALA A 170 -11.26 16.16 11.08
CA ALA A 170 -10.19 16.25 12.07
C ALA A 170 -9.29 15.03 11.99
N TYR A 171 -9.87 13.83 11.84
CA TYR A 171 -9.11 12.62 11.62
C TYR A 171 -8.27 12.69 10.33
N VAL A 172 -8.88 13.09 9.20
CA VAL A 172 -8.17 13.22 7.91
C VAL A 172 -7.06 14.29 8.00
N ASP A 173 -7.28 15.38 8.75
CA ASP A 173 -6.25 16.39 8.95
C ASP A 173 -5.10 15.88 9.83
N SER A 174 -5.34 15.01 10.80
CA SER A 174 -4.29 14.38 11.60
C SER A 174 -3.37 13.49 10.76
N ILE A 175 -3.94 12.74 9.82
CA ILE A 175 -3.18 11.96 8.83
C ILE A 175 -2.31 12.89 7.98
N ARG A 176 -2.88 13.97 7.43
CA ARG A 176 -2.13 14.95 6.66
C ARG A 176 -0.98 15.58 7.48
N GLN A 177 -1.20 15.89 8.74
CA GLN A 177 -0.14 16.43 9.62
C GLN A 177 1.00 15.42 9.80
N THR A 178 0.70 14.12 9.96
CA THR A 178 1.72 13.07 10.05
C THR A 178 2.50 12.96 8.74
N VAL A 179 1.84 13.02 7.58
CA VAL A 179 2.49 13.05 6.26
C VAL A 179 3.44 14.26 6.15
N ASP A 180 2.98 15.45 6.55
CA ASP A 180 3.81 16.67 6.48
C ASP A 180 5.02 16.59 7.43
N MET A 181 4.87 15.98 8.60
CA MET A 181 5.94 15.72 9.56
C MET A 181 6.99 14.77 8.97
N LEU A 182 6.58 13.63 8.42
CA LEU A 182 7.48 12.69 7.74
C LEU A 182 8.23 13.34 6.58
N ALA A 183 7.54 14.13 5.77
CA ALA A 183 8.12 14.87 4.64
C ALA A 183 9.18 15.90 5.08
N ALA A 184 9.02 16.52 6.25
CA ALA A 184 10.02 17.44 6.81
C ALA A 184 11.37 16.76 7.10
N HIS A 185 11.34 15.42 7.31
CA HIS A 185 12.53 14.57 7.48
C HIS A 185 12.97 13.84 6.21
N GLY A 186 12.38 14.16 5.06
CA GLY A 186 12.71 13.52 3.77
C GLY A 186 12.19 12.09 3.65
N ILE A 187 11.16 11.72 4.40
CA ILE A 187 10.54 10.39 4.40
C ILE A 187 9.28 10.43 3.53
N TYR A 188 9.19 9.53 2.57
CA TYR A 188 8.01 9.31 1.75
C TYR A 188 6.91 8.59 2.52
N THR A 189 5.67 8.77 2.11
CA THR A 189 4.51 8.10 2.72
C THR A 189 3.74 7.31 1.67
N ILE A 190 3.41 6.06 2.00
CA ILE A 190 2.36 5.27 1.37
C ILE A 190 1.17 5.33 2.34
N ILE A 191 0.02 5.81 1.89
CA ILE A 191 -1.19 5.83 2.70
C ILE A 191 -1.90 4.50 2.49
N ASP A 192 -2.11 3.78 3.57
CA ASP A 192 -2.70 2.44 3.61
C ASP A 192 -4.07 2.49 4.28
N MET A 193 -5.13 2.08 3.57
CA MET A 193 -6.42 1.87 4.22
C MET A 193 -6.41 0.52 4.93
N HIS A 194 -5.94 0.57 6.18
CA HIS A 194 -5.65 -0.60 6.97
C HIS A 194 -6.91 -1.22 7.58
N GLN A 195 -6.92 -2.53 7.60
CA GLN A 195 -7.88 -3.36 8.30
C GLN A 195 -7.26 -4.68 8.74
N ASP A 196 -7.69 -5.16 9.90
CA ASP A 196 -7.55 -6.55 10.31
C ASP A 196 -8.88 -7.06 10.88
N LEU A 197 -9.24 -8.30 10.54
CA LEU A 197 -10.51 -8.92 10.96
C LEU A 197 -11.73 -8.05 10.65
N TYR A 198 -11.66 -7.24 9.59
CA TYR A 198 -12.70 -6.38 9.06
C TYR A 198 -13.09 -5.19 9.95
N SER A 199 -13.29 -5.37 11.26
CA SER A 199 -13.78 -4.29 12.16
C SER A 199 -13.55 -4.55 13.63
N ALA A 200 -13.66 -3.49 14.45
CA ALA A 200 -13.51 -3.56 15.90
C ALA A 200 -14.53 -4.48 16.57
N SER A 201 -15.76 -4.57 16.08
CA SER A 201 -16.78 -5.48 16.64
C SER A 201 -16.49 -6.97 16.37
N LEU A 202 -15.60 -7.25 15.44
CA LEU A 202 -15.13 -8.60 15.12
C LEU A 202 -13.77 -8.94 15.76
N GLY A 203 -13.18 -7.97 16.46
CA GLY A 203 -11.94 -8.15 17.24
C GLY A 203 -10.69 -7.62 16.55
N GLY A 204 -10.83 -6.85 15.50
CA GLY A 204 -9.77 -6.15 14.78
C GLY A 204 -10.05 -4.65 14.64
N GLU A 205 -9.79 -4.09 13.48
CA GLU A 205 -10.08 -2.71 13.07
C GLU A 205 -10.33 -2.62 11.56
N GLY A 206 -10.69 -1.44 11.06
CA GLY A 206 -10.96 -1.19 9.64
C GLY A 206 -12.33 -0.60 9.42
N ALA A 207 -13.31 -1.42 9.01
CA ALA A 207 -14.65 -0.94 8.71
C ALA A 207 -15.39 -0.42 9.95
N PRO A 208 -16.18 0.67 9.80
CA PRO A 208 -17.04 1.15 10.86
C PRO A 208 -18.18 0.16 11.15
N GLU A 209 -18.74 0.24 12.36
CA GLU A 209 -19.80 -0.67 12.82
C GLU A 209 -21.02 -0.69 11.86
N TRP A 210 -21.39 0.45 11.31
CA TRP A 210 -22.52 0.55 10.36
C TRP A 210 -22.27 -0.23 9.05
N ALA A 211 -20.98 -0.45 8.69
CA ALA A 211 -20.58 -1.22 7.52
C ALA A 211 -20.41 -2.72 7.83
N THR A 212 -20.41 -3.13 9.10
CA THR A 212 -20.18 -4.50 9.54
C THR A 212 -21.49 -5.32 9.45
N LYS A 213 -21.71 -5.95 8.30
CA LYS A 213 -22.95 -6.70 7.99
C LYS A 213 -22.83 -8.18 8.35
N THR A 214 -22.91 -8.51 9.61
CA THR A 214 -22.76 -9.91 10.11
C THR A 214 -23.93 -10.85 9.75
N GLY A 215 -25.05 -10.34 9.24
CA GLY A 215 -26.25 -11.13 8.97
C GLY A 215 -26.90 -11.73 10.23
N GLY A 216 -26.54 -11.28 11.42
CA GLY A 216 -26.97 -11.84 12.70
C GLY A 216 -26.34 -13.20 13.01
N LEU A 217 -25.30 -13.59 12.31
CA LEU A 217 -24.55 -14.83 12.54
C LEU A 217 -23.73 -14.77 13.85
N PRO A 218 -23.43 -15.94 14.45
CA PRO A 218 -22.64 -15.97 15.68
C PRO A 218 -21.26 -15.33 15.50
N ASN A 219 -20.95 -14.33 16.33
CA ASN A 219 -19.63 -13.72 16.42
C ASN A 219 -18.82 -14.43 17.53
N ARG A 220 -17.89 -15.30 17.13
CA ARG A 220 -17.00 -16.03 18.03
C ARG A 220 -15.57 -15.73 17.64
N SER A 221 -14.80 -15.16 18.56
CA SER A 221 -13.37 -14.93 18.35
C SER A 221 -12.62 -16.28 18.37
N PHE A 222 -11.74 -16.45 17.39
CA PHE A 222 -10.76 -17.54 17.32
C PHE A 222 -9.32 -16.99 17.33
N GLY A 223 -9.18 -15.70 17.70
CA GLY A 223 -7.90 -14.98 17.66
C GLY A 223 -7.47 -14.65 16.22
N PHE A 224 -6.45 -13.80 16.12
CA PHE A 224 -5.82 -13.47 14.85
C PHE A 224 -4.77 -14.55 14.47
N PRO A 225 -4.70 -15.01 13.22
CA PRO A 225 -5.62 -14.75 12.11
C PRO A 225 -6.78 -15.75 12.01
N GLY A 226 -7.00 -16.59 13.02
CA GLY A 226 -7.97 -17.70 13.00
C GLY A 226 -9.42 -17.26 12.77
N SER A 227 -9.78 -16.06 13.22
CA SER A 227 -11.12 -15.51 13.06
C SER A 227 -11.52 -15.31 11.61
N TYR A 228 -10.63 -14.93 10.71
CA TYR A 228 -10.90 -14.83 9.27
C TYR A 228 -11.57 -16.09 8.71
N TYR A 229 -11.14 -17.26 9.14
CA TYR A 229 -11.57 -18.55 8.58
C TYR A 229 -12.72 -19.20 9.35
N LEU A 230 -12.83 -18.93 10.64
CA LEU A 230 -13.67 -19.70 11.57
C LEU A 230 -14.81 -18.88 12.17
N ASN A 231 -14.81 -17.54 12.04
CA ASN A 231 -15.85 -16.67 12.56
C ASN A 231 -16.94 -16.41 11.48
N PRO A 232 -18.16 -17.00 11.63
CA PRO A 232 -19.20 -16.83 10.62
C PRO A 232 -19.66 -15.38 10.46
N ALA A 233 -19.63 -14.58 11.53
CA ALA A 233 -20.01 -13.16 11.48
C ALA A 233 -19.02 -12.36 10.63
N GLU A 234 -17.72 -12.64 10.75
CA GLU A 234 -16.69 -11.98 9.97
C GLU A 234 -16.76 -12.36 8.49
N THR A 235 -16.87 -13.65 8.20
CA THR A 235 -17.05 -14.11 6.80
C THR A 235 -18.27 -13.45 6.16
N ALA A 236 -19.39 -13.29 6.91
CA ALA A 236 -20.59 -12.62 6.42
C ALA A 236 -20.39 -11.11 6.22
N ALA A 237 -19.59 -10.46 7.07
CA ALA A 237 -19.27 -9.04 6.91
C ALA A 237 -18.48 -8.80 5.61
N TRP A 238 -17.48 -9.62 5.33
CA TRP A 238 -16.75 -9.60 4.07
C TRP A 238 -17.65 -9.87 2.86
N ASP A 239 -18.51 -10.88 2.93
CA ASP A 239 -19.48 -11.16 1.87
C ASP A 239 -20.45 -9.97 1.66
N GLY A 240 -20.81 -9.28 2.75
CA GLY A 240 -21.60 -8.05 2.68
C GLY A 240 -20.87 -6.92 1.94
N PHE A 241 -19.58 -6.76 2.17
CA PHE A 241 -18.75 -5.80 1.47
C PHE A 241 -18.66 -6.14 -0.03
N TRP A 242 -18.21 -7.36 -0.37
CA TRP A 242 -18.05 -7.81 -1.76
C TRP A 242 -19.37 -7.86 -2.57
N ASN A 243 -20.49 -7.94 -1.91
CA ASN A 243 -21.80 -7.82 -2.54
C ASN A 243 -22.31 -6.37 -2.59
N ASN A 244 -21.47 -5.40 -2.21
CA ASN A 244 -21.81 -3.98 -2.14
C ASN A 244 -23.14 -3.74 -1.43
N ALA A 245 -23.32 -4.38 -0.25
CA ALA A 245 -24.57 -4.33 0.52
C ALA A 245 -24.93 -2.88 0.88
N GLU A 246 -26.23 -2.54 0.79
CA GLU A 246 -26.71 -1.18 1.02
C GLU A 246 -26.54 -0.80 2.51
N ALA A 247 -25.93 0.36 2.78
CA ALA A 247 -25.84 0.98 4.09
C ALA A 247 -27.10 1.81 4.40
N ALA A 248 -27.19 2.37 5.62
CA ALA A 248 -28.36 3.13 6.07
C ALA A 248 -28.61 4.42 5.23
N ASN A 249 -27.58 4.95 4.59
CA ASN A 249 -27.67 6.09 3.66
C ASN A 249 -28.15 5.69 2.25
N GLY A 250 -28.50 4.44 2.02
CA GLY A 250 -28.95 3.94 0.72
C GLY A 250 -27.82 3.76 -0.32
N ILE A 251 -26.57 3.76 0.13
CA ILE A 251 -25.35 3.64 -0.68
C ILE A 251 -24.69 2.29 -0.35
N GLY A 252 -24.09 1.64 -1.34
CA GLY A 252 -23.38 0.38 -1.14
C GLY A 252 -22.11 0.55 -0.33
N LEU A 253 -21.63 -0.54 0.29
CA LEU A 253 -20.43 -0.49 1.14
C LEU A 253 -19.17 -0.16 0.34
N GLU A 254 -18.98 -0.78 -0.84
CA GLU A 254 -17.83 -0.46 -1.72
C GLU A 254 -17.90 1.00 -2.22
N ASP A 255 -19.11 1.52 -2.46
CA ASP A 255 -19.31 2.92 -2.86
C ASP A 255 -18.93 3.90 -1.74
N ASN A 256 -19.31 3.60 -0.48
CA ASN A 256 -18.88 4.40 0.68
C ASN A 256 -17.36 4.31 0.87
N TYR A 257 -16.79 3.13 0.71
CA TYR A 257 -15.34 2.92 0.80
C TYR A 257 -14.57 3.73 -0.26
N ALA A 258 -15.05 3.71 -1.50
CA ALA A 258 -14.47 4.52 -2.57
C ALA A 258 -14.56 6.03 -2.27
N LYS A 259 -15.65 6.47 -1.60
CA LYS A 259 -15.81 7.87 -1.17
C LYS A 259 -14.91 8.23 0.01
N ALA A 260 -14.70 7.30 0.94
CA ALA A 260 -13.71 7.48 2.01
C ALA A 260 -12.31 7.68 1.41
N TRP A 261 -11.93 6.87 0.42
CA TRP A 261 -10.68 7.05 -0.32
C TRP A 261 -10.58 8.38 -1.06
N GLU A 262 -11.63 8.80 -1.74
CA GLU A 262 -11.65 10.11 -2.41
C GLU A 262 -11.42 11.24 -1.38
N THR A 263 -11.98 11.11 -0.18
CA THR A 263 -11.81 12.08 0.91
C THR A 263 -10.37 12.14 1.41
N VAL A 264 -9.74 10.99 1.67
CA VAL A 264 -8.34 10.91 2.10
C VAL A 264 -7.41 11.41 1.00
N ALA A 265 -7.59 10.93 -0.24
CA ALA A 265 -6.75 11.33 -1.36
C ALA A 265 -6.83 12.84 -1.64
N ALA A 266 -8.03 13.45 -1.55
CA ALA A 266 -8.20 14.90 -1.72
C ALA A 266 -7.41 15.72 -0.70
N ALA A 267 -7.25 15.22 0.53
CA ALA A 267 -6.55 15.94 1.60
C ALA A 267 -5.03 16.01 1.38
N VAL A 268 -4.47 15.07 0.62
CA VAL A 268 -3.01 14.96 0.38
C VAL A 268 -2.61 15.08 -1.09
N ALA A 269 -3.57 15.25 -2.00
CA ALA A 269 -3.32 15.35 -3.43
C ALA A 269 -2.30 16.46 -3.75
N GLY A 270 -1.33 16.17 -4.63
CA GLY A 270 -0.27 17.09 -5.00
C GLY A 270 0.86 17.22 -3.97
N ASN A 271 0.84 16.48 -2.87
CA ASN A 271 1.95 16.36 -1.95
C ASN A 271 2.97 15.34 -2.51
N ASN A 272 4.15 15.81 -2.91
CA ASN A 272 5.19 14.97 -3.52
C ASN A 272 5.74 13.89 -2.58
N SER A 273 5.57 14.03 -1.27
CA SER A 273 5.99 13.00 -0.30
C SER A 273 5.03 11.81 -0.26
N VAL A 274 3.78 11.95 -0.69
CA VAL A 274 2.83 10.85 -0.83
C VAL A 274 3.08 10.15 -2.16
N ILE A 275 3.59 8.94 -2.11
CA ILE A 275 4.00 8.18 -3.30
C ILE A 275 3.02 7.08 -3.67
N GLY A 276 2.08 6.75 -2.80
CA GLY A 276 1.11 5.70 -3.05
C GLY A 276 -0.11 5.75 -2.14
N TYR A 277 -1.21 5.20 -2.67
CA TYR A 277 -2.41 4.83 -1.95
C TYR A 277 -2.52 3.31 -2.01
N ASP A 278 -2.34 2.65 -0.88
CA ASP A 278 -2.55 1.24 -0.73
C ASP A 278 -4.02 1.00 -0.43
N ILE A 279 -4.71 0.48 -1.45
CA ILE A 279 -6.17 0.60 -1.51
C ILE A 279 -6.85 -0.19 -0.40
N MET A 280 -6.33 -1.35 -0.03
CA MET A 280 -6.87 -2.16 1.07
C MET A 280 -5.82 -3.12 1.58
N ASN A 281 -5.48 -3.00 2.87
CA ASN A 281 -4.66 -3.97 3.56
C ASN A 281 -5.34 -5.36 3.57
N GLU A 282 -4.61 -6.39 3.16
CA GLU A 282 -4.96 -7.81 3.31
C GLU A 282 -6.43 -8.16 2.97
N PRO A 283 -6.93 -7.87 1.76
CA PRO A 283 -8.33 -8.10 1.44
C PRO A 283 -8.71 -9.59 1.55
N PHE A 284 -9.67 -9.91 2.41
CA PHE A 284 -10.09 -11.29 2.66
C PHE A 284 -11.31 -11.70 1.81
N PRO A 285 -11.29 -12.89 1.18
CA PRO A 285 -12.33 -13.31 0.22
C PRO A 285 -13.69 -13.69 0.82
N GLY A 286 -13.93 -13.52 2.12
CA GLY A 286 -15.16 -13.99 2.74
C GLY A 286 -15.38 -15.51 2.55
N THR A 287 -16.58 -15.92 2.17
CA THR A 287 -16.90 -17.35 1.91
C THR A 287 -16.11 -17.96 0.75
N SER A 288 -15.51 -17.13 -0.11
CA SER A 288 -14.69 -17.58 -1.25
C SER A 288 -13.24 -17.93 -0.86
N TRP A 289 -12.85 -17.85 0.43
CA TRP A 289 -11.47 -18.06 0.86
C TRP A 289 -10.90 -19.43 0.48
N LEU A 290 -11.66 -20.51 0.66
CA LEU A 290 -11.16 -21.86 0.35
C LEU A 290 -10.93 -22.10 -1.16
N PRO A 291 -11.86 -21.77 -2.07
CA PRO A 291 -11.57 -21.76 -3.50
C PRO A 291 -10.37 -20.90 -3.88
N THR A 292 -10.23 -19.72 -3.30
CA THR A 292 -9.11 -18.80 -3.57
C THR A 292 -7.79 -19.41 -3.12
N LEU A 293 -7.72 -19.98 -1.91
CA LEU A 293 -6.58 -20.74 -1.41
C LEU A 293 -6.14 -21.88 -2.36
N LEU A 294 -7.11 -22.52 -3.03
CA LEU A 294 -6.87 -23.57 -4.02
C LEU A 294 -6.58 -23.03 -5.44
N GLY A 295 -6.36 -21.72 -5.58
CA GLY A 295 -5.97 -21.07 -6.83
C GLY A 295 -7.13 -20.68 -7.75
N SER A 296 -8.36 -20.60 -7.25
CA SER A 296 -9.48 -20.09 -8.03
C SER A 296 -9.33 -18.58 -8.27
N PRO A 297 -9.36 -18.09 -9.52
CA PRO A 297 -9.27 -16.67 -9.81
C PRO A 297 -10.59 -15.92 -9.60
N PHE A 298 -11.66 -16.57 -9.15
CA PHE A 298 -13.00 -15.99 -9.07
C PHE A 298 -13.02 -14.72 -8.19
N TYR A 299 -12.50 -14.81 -6.98
CA TYR A 299 -12.44 -13.69 -6.06
C TYR A 299 -11.67 -12.51 -6.68
N ALA A 300 -10.45 -12.78 -7.15
CA ALA A 300 -9.59 -11.76 -7.73
C ALA A 300 -10.23 -11.04 -8.93
N THR A 301 -10.92 -11.79 -9.81
CA THR A 301 -11.46 -11.23 -11.06
C THR A 301 -12.88 -10.68 -10.93
N GLN A 302 -13.69 -11.18 -9.99
CA GLN A 302 -15.10 -10.82 -9.89
C GLN A 302 -15.43 -9.91 -8.69
N GLN A 303 -14.52 -9.81 -7.73
CA GLN A 303 -14.72 -9.02 -6.51
C GLN A 303 -13.58 -8.02 -6.31
N LEU A 304 -12.37 -8.49 -6.07
CA LEU A 304 -11.23 -7.64 -5.69
C LEU A 304 -10.84 -6.63 -6.78
N THR A 305 -10.57 -7.09 -7.99
CA THR A 305 -10.17 -6.20 -9.09
C THR A 305 -11.25 -5.18 -9.48
N PRO A 306 -12.54 -5.52 -9.58
CA PRO A 306 -13.60 -4.53 -9.77
C PRO A 306 -13.65 -3.47 -8.68
N MET A 307 -13.49 -3.84 -7.41
CA MET A 307 -13.43 -2.90 -6.29
C MET A 307 -12.21 -1.98 -6.42
N TYR A 308 -11.04 -2.51 -6.73
CA TYR A 308 -9.84 -1.69 -6.97
C TYR A 308 -10.05 -0.69 -8.10
N ASN A 309 -10.65 -1.09 -9.21
CA ASN A 309 -10.93 -0.17 -10.31
C ASN A 309 -11.97 0.90 -9.93
N GLN A 310 -12.92 0.57 -9.07
CA GLN A 310 -13.89 1.53 -8.54
C GLN A 310 -13.21 2.58 -7.63
N VAL A 311 -12.39 2.14 -6.70
CA VAL A 311 -11.64 3.04 -5.81
C VAL A 311 -10.63 3.88 -6.59
N ALA A 312 -9.92 3.26 -7.55
CA ALA A 312 -9.02 3.97 -8.45
C ALA A 312 -9.72 5.14 -9.16
N ALA A 313 -10.92 4.92 -9.69
CA ALA A 313 -11.70 5.98 -10.34
C ALA A 313 -12.05 7.12 -9.38
N ALA A 314 -12.38 6.81 -8.11
CA ALA A 314 -12.66 7.81 -7.09
C ALA A 314 -11.41 8.63 -6.72
N ILE A 315 -10.27 7.96 -6.50
CA ILE A 315 -8.99 8.62 -6.24
C ILE A 315 -8.60 9.51 -7.43
N ARG A 316 -8.71 9.02 -8.67
CA ARG A 316 -8.33 9.76 -9.88
C ARG A 316 -9.18 11.01 -10.13
N ALA A 317 -10.37 11.09 -9.53
CA ALA A 317 -11.19 12.30 -9.59
C ALA A 317 -10.53 13.48 -8.86
N VAL A 318 -9.70 13.22 -7.86
CA VAL A 318 -9.04 14.24 -6.99
C VAL A 318 -7.52 14.21 -7.09
N ASP A 319 -6.92 13.07 -7.33
CA ASP A 319 -5.47 12.92 -7.53
C ASP A 319 -5.13 12.08 -8.77
N PRO A 320 -4.73 12.72 -9.88
CA PRO A 320 -4.39 12.01 -11.11
C PRO A 320 -2.96 11.43 -11.11
N ASN A 321 -2.14 11.69 -10.09
CA ASN A 321 -0.70 11.48 -10.18
C ASN A 321 -0.12 10.41 -9.26
N THR A 322 -0.57 10.29 -8.04
CA THR A 322 -0.05 9.36 -7.03
C THR A 322 -0.31 7.90 -7.42
N ALA A 323 0.65 7.01 -7.18
CA ALA A 323 0.50 5.59 -7.55
C ALA A 323 -0.58 4.89 -6.72
N LEU A 324 -1.15 3.83 -7.27
CA LEU A 324 -2.07 2.93 -6.60
C LEU A 324 -1.34 1.64 -6.25
N PHE A 325 -1.26 1.32 -4.97
CA PHE A 325 -0.76 0.07 -4.47
C PHE A 325 -1.93 -0.90 -4.35
N VAL A 326 -1.74 -2.10 -4.84
CA VAL A 326 -2.79 -3.13 -4.88
C VAL A 326 -2.23 -4.46 -4.42
N GLU A 327 -2.91 -5.05 -3.46
CA GLU A 327 -2.55 -6.34 -2.90
C GLU A 327 -3.36 -7.48 -3.54
N PRO A 328 -2.81 -8.72 -3.59
CA PRO A 328 -3.63 -9.91 -3.79
C PRO A 328 -4.49 -10.17 -2.55
N ALA A 329 -5.19 -11.30 -2.52
CA ALA A 329 -5.88 -11.72 -1.28
C ALA A 329 -4.90 -11.80 -0.10
N ASN A 330 -5.46 -11.69 1.12
CA ASN A 330 -4.76 -11.86 2.40
C ASN A 330 -3.66 -12.94 2.33
N PRO A 331 -2.47 -12.76 2.95
CA PRO A 331 -1.29 -13.61 2.81
C PRO A 331 -1.57 -15.10 3.01
N ALA A 332 -2.28 -15.48 4.07
CA ALA A 332 -2.56 -16.87 4.33
C ALA A 332 -3.40 -17.57 3.22
N VAL A 333 -4.07 -16.79 2.35
CA VAL A 333 -4.80 -17.30 1.19
C VAL A 333 -3.96 -17.21 -0.09
N SER A 334 -3.08 -16.20 -0.22
CA SER A 334 -2.26 -15.96 -1.41
C SER A 334 -0.91 -16.68 -1.38
N GLU A 335 -0.34 -16.92 -0.20
CA GLU A 335 0.96 -17.58 -0.05
C GLU A 335 0.95 -19.05 -0.50
N VAL A 336 -0.09 -19.80 -0.17
CA VAL A 336 -0.19 -21.21 -0.59
C VAL A 336 -0.18 -21.35 -2.11
N PRO A 337 -0.96 -20.59 -2.90
CA PRO A 337 -0.80 -20.55 -4.35
C PRO A 337 0.62 -20.20 -4.82
N ALA A 338 1.27 -19.22 -4.20
CA ALA A 338 2.63 -18.81 -4.56
C ALA A 338 3.66 -19.92 -4.28
N ILE A 339 3.57 -20.60 -3.13
CA ILE A 339 4.41 -21.76 -2.79
C ILE A 339 4.23 -22.91 -3.79
N LEU A 340 3.03 -23.09 -4.31
CA LEU A 340 2.71 -24.08 -5.36
C LEU A 340 3.13 -23.60 -6.76
N GLY A 341 3.72 -22.43 -6.91
CA GLY A 341 4.18 -21.86 -8.18
C GLY A 341 3.03 -21.33 -9.04
N LEU A 342 1.87 -21.07 -8.45
CA LEU A 342 0.77 -20.40 -9.14
C LEU A 342 1.05 -18.88 -9.21
N PRO A 343 0.60 -18.20 -10.28
CA PRO A 343 0.78 -16.76 -10.41
C PRO A 343 -0.04 -16.01 -9.36
N VAL A 344 0.35 -14.75 -9.09
CA VAL A 344 -0.45 -13.81 -8.28
C VAL A 344 -1.87 -13.74 -8.84
N GLN A 345 -2.84 -13.91 -7.96
CA GLN A 345 -4.26 -13.88 -8.29
C GLN A 345 -4.76 -12.43 -8.23
N LEU A 346 -4.63 -11.71 -9.31
CA LEU A 346 -5.13 -10.35 -9.49
C LEU A 346 -5.49 -10.13 -10.95
N GLY A 347 -6.59 -9.44 -11.22
CA GLY A 347 -7.00 -9.06 -12.56
C GLY A 347 -6.26 -7.81 -13.06
N THR A 348 -6.68 -7.28 -14.19
CA THR A 348 -6.12 -6.06 -14.75
C THR A 348 -6.68 -4.84 -14.02
N ILE A 349 -5.81 -4.02 -13.45
CA ILE A 349 -6.16 -2.72 -12.88
C ILE A 349 -6.17 -1.69 -14.02
N ASP A 350 -7.28 -0.96 -14.13
CA ASP A 350 -7.49 0.03 -15.21
C ASP A 350 -6.86 1.39 -14.84
N ASP A 351 -5.56 1.36 -14.54
CA ASP A 351 -4.75 2.53 -14.24
C ASP A 351 -3.31 2.34 -14.72
N ALA A 352 -2.66 3.43 -15.11
CA ALA A 352 -1.28 3.39 -15.62
C ALA A 352 -0.22 3.45 -14.50
N LYS A 353 -0.60 3.82 -13.28
CA LYS A 353 0.32 4.05 -12.16
C LYS A 353 0.04 3.06 -11.02
N VAL A 354 0.23 1.79 -11.31
CA VAL A 354 -0.02 0.68 -10.39
C VAL A 354 1.30 0.13 -9.86
N VAL A 355 1.33 -0.23 -8.59
CA VAL A 355 2.39 -0.98 -7.91
C VAL A 355 1.74 -2.24 -7.34
N LEU A 356 2.34 -3.41 -7.57
CA LEU A 356 1.96 -4.60 -6.83
C LEU A 356 2.56 -4.53 -5.44
N ALA A 357 1.72 -4.51 -4.42
CA ALA A 357 2.08 -4.67 -3.03
C ALA A 357 1.88 -6.12 -2.59
N PHE A 358 2.70 -6.64 -1.68
CA PHE A 358 2.53 -7.97 -1.13
C PHE A 358 3.19 -8.11 0.24
N HIS A 359 2.60 -8.95 1.07
CA HIS A 359 3.12 -9.30 2.39
C HIS A 359 3.88 -10.63 2.35
N ASP A 360 4.89 -10.76 3.23
CA ASP A 360 5.70 -11.97 3.37
C ASP A 360 5.98 -12.24 4.85
N TYR A 361 5.26 -13.18 5.43
CA TYR A 361 5.43 -13.55 6.83
C TYR A 361 5.86 -14.99 6.98
N CYS A 362 6.93 -15.21 7.74
CA CYS A 362 7.34 -16.55 8.10
C CYS A 362 6.51 -17.09 9.27
N ALA A 363 5.80 -18.20 9.07
CA ALA A 363 5.05 -18.84 10.15
C ALA A 363 5.97 -19.15 11.35
N GLY A 364 5.67 -18.59 12.52
CA GLY A 364 6.51 -18.51 13.73
C GLY A 364 7.04 -19.79 14.36
N SER A 365 6.90 -20.95 13.71
CA SER A 365 7.51 -22.24 14.08
C SER A 365 8.49 -22.78 13.02
N ALA A 366 8.66 -22.07 11.92
CA ALA A 366 9.57 -22.50 10.86
C ALA A 366 11.03 -22.22 11.24
N THR A 367 11.95 -22.99 10.66
CA THR A 367 13.38 -22.68 10.79
C THR A 367 13.77 -21.57 9.82
N SER A 368 14.81 -20.78 10.12
CA SER A 368 15.29 -19.70 9.26
C SER A 368 15.57 -20.12 7.81
N SER A 369 15.91 -21.38 7.57
CA SER A 369 16.11 -21.91 6.22
C SER A 369 14.79 -22.12 5.46
N ILE A 370 13.72 -22.50 6.16
CA ILE A 370 12.38 -22.61 5.58
C ILE A 370 11.82 -21.20 5.31
N CYS A 371 11.98 -20.27 6.25
CA CYS A 371 11.60 -18.87 6.07
C CYS A 371 12.28 -18.27 4.84
N GLY A 372 13.58 -18.44 4.68
CA GLY A 372 14.28 -17.93 3.52
C GLY A 372 13.85 -18.57 2.18
N TRP A 373 13.43 -19.84 2.21
CA TRP A 373 12.87 -20.47 1.02
C TRP A 373 11.47 -19.94 0.68
N LEU A 374 10.60 -19.77 1.69
CA LEU A 374 9.26 -19.21 1.52
C LEU A 374 9.33 -17.78 0.99
N ALA A 375 10.09 -16.92 1.64
CA ALA A 375 10.31 -15.53 1.23
C ALA A 375 10.81 -15.43 -0.22
N MET A 376 11.75 -16.30 -0.61
CA MET A 376 12.25 -16.33 -1.98
C MET A 376 11.19 -16.76 -2.99
N GLN A 377 10.27 -17.69 -2.63
CA GLN A 377 9.16 -18.09 -3.50
C GLN A 377 8.14 -16.95 -3.66
N GLN A 378 7.78 -16.28 -2.57
CA GLN A 378 6.86 -15.13 -2.59
C GLN A 378 7.43 -14.01 -3.45
N ALA A 379 8.63 -13.54 -3.14
CA ALA A 379 9.31 -12.48 -3.90
C ALA A 379 9.48 -12.86 -5.39
N SER A 380 9.80 -14.12 -5.70
CA SER A 380 9.91 -14.60 -7.08
C SER A 380 8.59 -14.50 -7.83
N THR A 381 7.49 -14.90 -7.18
CA THR A 381 6.14 -14.89 -7.77
C THR A 381 5.66 -13.45 -7.98
N ALA A 382 5.84 -12.58 -6.99
CA ALA A 382 5.53 -11.16 -7.10
C ALA A 382 6.37 -10.47 -8.20
N HIS A 383 7.67 -10.74 -8.25
CA HIS A 383 8.56 -10.23 -9.30
C HIS A 383 8.13 -10.67 -10.70
N ALA A 384 7.75 -11.96 -10.86
CA ALA A 384 7.28 -12.47 -12.13
C ALA A 384 6.00 -11.78 -12.60
N TYR A 385 5.07 -11.50 -11.68
CA TYR A 385 3.85 -10.75 -11.96
C TYR A 385 4.17 -9.29 -12.36
N GLY A 386 5.00 -8.60 -11.58
CA GLY A 386 5.41 -7.22 -11.87
C GLY A 386 6.06 -7.10 -13.25
N LYS A 387 6.97 -8.03 -13.59
CA LYS A 387 7.61 -8.08 -14.89
C LYS A 387 6.62 -8.37 -16.04
N ALA A 388 5.67 -9.29 -15.83
CA ALA A 388 4.67 -9.64 -16.85
C ALA A 388 3.70 -8.49 -17.14
N ASN A 389 3.39 -7.67 -16.13
CA ASN A 389 2.49 -6.52 -16.24
C ASN A 389 3.22 -5.18 -16.40
N ASN A 390 4.57 -5.18 -16.41
CA ASN A 390 5.42 -3.99 -16.50
C ASN A 390 5.11 -2.95 -15.42
N ILE A 391 4.96 -3.40 -14.16
CA ILE A 391 4.70 -2.58 -12.98
C ILE A 391 5.74 -2.86 -11.88
N PRO A 392 6.04 -1.87 -11.00
CA PRO A 392 6.88 -2.10 -9.83
C PRO A 392 6.25 -3.08 -8.85
N VAL A 393 7.10 -3.68 -8.00
CA VAL A 393 6.70 -4.54 -6.90
C VAL A 393 7.26 -3.99 -5.60
N PHE A 394 6.46 -3.99 -4.55
CA PHE A 394 6.81 -3.52 -3.22
C PHE A 394 6.44 -4.59 -2.18
N MET A 395 7.37 -4.98 -1.33
CA MET A 395 7.10 -5.85 -0.18
C MET A 395 6.72 -4.93 0.99
N ASP A 396 5.42 -4.66 1.14
CA ASP A 396 4.94 -3.60 2.03
C ASP A 396 4.66 -4.04 3.45
N GLU A 397 4.64 -5.36 3.70
CA GLU A 397 4.75 -5.91 5.05
C GLU A 397 5.61 -7.17 5.06
N PHE A 398 6.42 -7.29 6.10
CA PHE A 398 7.14 -8.49 6.48
C PHE A 398 7.63 -8.36 7.93
N GLY A 399 8.10 -9.44 8.52
CA GLY A 399 8.72 -9.38 9.85
C GLY A 399 7.78 -9.87 10.95
N ALA A 400 7.19 -8.98 11.76
CA ALA A 400 6.46 -9.32 13.00
C ALA A 400 7.25 -10.30 13.89
N SER A 401 8.59 -10.22 13.88
CA SER A 401 9.49 -11.18 14.50
C SER A 401 10.59 -10.49 15.29
N HIS A 402 10.94 -11.07 16.43
CA HIS A 402 12.11 -10.70 17.24
C HIS A 402 13.38 -11.47 16.83
N LEU A 403 13.30 -12.27 15.79
CA LEU A 403 14.42 -13.08 15.30
C LEU A 403 15.13 -12.39 14.14
N PRO A 404 16.34 -11.84 14.35
CA PRO A 404 17.12 -11.20 13.29
C PRO A 404 17.35 -12.07 12.05
N SER A 405 17.32 -13.40 12.22
CA SER A 405 17.47 -14.35 11.10
C SER A 405 16.28 -14.34 10.14
N ASP A 406 15.07 -14.13 10.65
CA ASP A 406 13.84 -14.12 9.85
C ASP A 406 13.78 -12.83 9.05
N LEU A 407 13.95 -11.68 9.72
CA LEU A 407 14.07 -10.38 9.05
C LEU A 407 15.15 -10.40 7.94
N ARG A 408 16.31 -11.00 8.23
CA ARG A 408 17.39 -11.12 7.23
C ARG A 408 16.98 -11.99 6.04
N ALA A 409 16.22 -13.06 6.26
CA ALA A 409 15.79 -13.96 5.22
C ALA A 409 14.82 -13.27 4.23
N GLU A 410 13.86 -12.52 4.75
CA GLU A 410 12.87 -11.75 3.99
C GLU A 410 13.55 -10.58 3.25
N MET A 411 14.41 -9.79 3.92
CA MET A 411 15.21 -8.74 3.29
C MET A 411 16.11 -9.26 2.16
N ASN A 412 16.73 -10.44 2.33
CA ASN A 412 17.56 -11.04 1.27
C ASN A 412 16.71 -11.43 0.04
N ALA A 413 15.47 -11.80 0.23
CA ALA A 413 14.55 -12.08 -0.88
C ALA A 413 14.19 -10.77 -1.62
N ALA A 414 13.91 -9.68 -0.90
CA ALA A 414 13.69 -8.36 -1.49
C ALA A 414 14.94 -7.85 -2.23
N ASP A 415 16.13 -7.92 -1.62
CA ASP A 415 17.41 -7.53 -2.22
C ASP A 415 17.71 -8.30 -3.51
N ARG A 416 17.38 -9.60 -3.54
CA ARG A 416 17.57 -10.46 -4.72
C ARG A 416 16.84 -9.94 -5.96
N TYR A 417 15.69 -9.31 -5.76
CA TYR A 417 14.84 -8.77 -6.82
C TYR A 417 14.82 -7.24 -6.86
N LEU A 418 15.67 -6.58 -6.06
CA LEU A 418 15.80 -5.12 -6.01
C LEU A 418 14.47 -4.43 -5.66
N MET A 419 13.72 -5.02 -4.72
CA MET A 419 12.43 -4.52 -4.26
C MET A 419 12.60 -3.49 -3.15
N SER A 420 11.74 -2.51 -3.14
CA SER A 420 11.49 -1.67 -1.97
C SER A 420 10.66 -2.43 -0.93
N TRP A 421 10.75 -2.01 0.36
CA TRP A 421 10.03 -2.69 1.42
C TRP A 421 9.71 -1.79 2.62
N SER A 422 8.69 -2.19 3.40
CA SER A 422 8.38 -1.68 4.73
C SER A 422 8.11 -2.84 5.70
N VAL A 423 8.80 -2.83 6.85
CA VAL A 423 8.71 -3.90 7.86
C VAL A 423 7.56 -3.64 8.82
N TRP A 424 6.91 -4.69 9.31
CA TRP A 424 5.99 -4.67 10.42
C TRP A 424 6.75 -4.90 11.73
N ALA A 425 6.90 -3.88 12.65
CA ALA A 425 6.38 -2.54 12.52
C ALA A 425 7.32 -1.54 13.21
N TYR A 426 7.03 -0.23 13.11
CA TYR A 426 7.74 0.78 13.88
C TYR A 426 7.56 0.55 15.38
N SER A 427 6.30 0.36 15.79
CA SER A 427 5.93 0.01 17.17
C SER A 427 4.72 -0.90 17.20
N GLY A 428 4.68 -1.81 18.16
CA GLY A 428 3.52 -2.67 18.45
C GLY A 428 2.52 -2.04 19.43
N VAL A 429 2.67 -0.76 19.78
CA VAL A 429 1.71 -0.08 20.68
C VAL A 429 0.34 0.01 20.01
N GLY A 430 -0.65 -0.62 20.65
CA GLY A 430 -2.00 -0.68 20.12
C GLY A 430 -2.25 -1.74 19.06
N ASP A 431 -1.26 -2.56 18.70
CA ASP A 431 -1.46 -3.69 17.80
C ASP A 431 -2.21 -4.83 18.49
N ILE A 432 -3.47 -4.99 18.12
CA ILE A 432 -4.39 -5.98 18.68
C ILE A 432 -4.53 -7.23 17.83
N THR A 433 -3.89 -7.27 16.68
CA THR A 433 -4.05 -8.31 15.65
C THR A 433 -2.72 -8.89 15.19
N THR A 434 -1.65 -8.72 15.95
CA THR A 434 -0.35 -9.31 15.61
C THR A 434 -0.32 -10.83 15.82
N SER A 435 0.33 -11.53 14.91
CA SER A 435 0.66 -12.96 15.08
C SER A 435 1.95 -13.18 15.89
N GLY A 436 2.74 -12.12 16.09
CA GLY A 436 3.95 -12.10 16.90
C GLY A 436 3.71 -11.63 18.34
N SER A 437 4.64 -10.86 18.86
CA SER A 437 4.45 -10.11 20.11
C SER A 437 4.74 -8.64 19.83
N THR A 438 3.98 -7.76 20.45
CA THR A 438 4.12 -6.30 20.29
C THR A 438 5.55 -5.81 20.51
N ASP A 439 6.27 -6.36 21.49
CA ASP A 439 7.69 -6.03 21.72
C ASP A 439 8.60 -6.65 20.64
N GLY A 440 8.25 -7.84 20.13
CA GLY A 440 9.07 -8.56 19.15
C GLY A 440 9.08 -7.91 17.77
N GLU A 441 7.95 -7.36 17.34
CA GLU A 441 7.82 -6.69 16.05
C GLU A 441 8.34 -5.26 16.05
N SER A 442 8.39 -4.60 17.23
CA SER A 442 8.77 -3.20 17.38
C SER A 442 10.24 -2.94 17.09
N VAL A 443 10.55 -1.81 16.47
CA VAL A 443 11.88 -1.20 16.52
C VAL A 443 11.97 -0.13 17.61
N VAL A 444 10.87 0.54 17.93
CA VAL A 444 10.71 1.40 19.10
C VAL A 444 9.56 0.86 19.93
N TYR A 445 9.83 0.57 21.21
CA TYR A 445 8.86 -0.10 22.08
C TYR A 445 7.69 0.79 22.49
N ASP A 446 7.95 2.07 22.75
CA ASP A 446 6.95 3.05 23.15
C ASP A 446 7.21 4.40 22.46
N PRO A 447 6.45 4.74 21.40
CA PRO A 447 6.62 5.99 20.67
C PRO A 447 6.32 7.25 21.51
N ALA A 448 5.64 7.12 22.66
CA ALA A 448 5.44 8.24 23.58
C ALA A 448 6.72 8.61 24.37
N LEU A 449 7.79 7.83 24.23
CA LEU A 449 9.11 8.07 24.83
C LEU A 449 10.15 8.28 23.74
N PRO A 450 11.22 9.07 24.00
CA PRO A 450 12.27 9.26 23.01
C PRO A 450 12.83 7.93 22.49
N PRO A 451 13.08 7.78 21.16
CA PRO A 451 13.57 6.55 20.55
C PRO A 451 15.08 6.37 20.81
N THR A 452 15.46 6.17 22.06
CA THR A 452 16.83 6.05 22.54
C THR A 452 16.97 5.00 23.63
N GLY A 453 18.19 4.46 23.81
CA GLY A 453 18.53 3.54 24.89
C GLY A 453 17.65 2.29 24.90
N ASP A 454 17.06 1.99 26.07
CA ASP A 454 16.24 0.78 26.28
C ASP A 454 14.89 0.83 25.55
N ASN A 455 14.48 1.98 25.00
CA ASN A 455 13.28 2.12 24.21
C ASN A 455 13.47 1.67 22.74
N VAL A 456 14.69 1.29 22.36
CA VAL A 456 14.99 0.83 20.99
C VAL A 456 15.37 -0.65 20.98
N ASN A 457 14.68 -1.43 20.13
CA ASN A 457 15.07 -2.79 19.80
C ASN A 457 16.32 -2.78 18.91
N THR A 458 17.48 -2.68 19.54
CA THR A 458 18.76 -2.58 18.84
C THR A 458 19.07 -3.80 17.98
N GLY A 459 18.53 -4.98 18.34
CA GLY A 459 18.68 -6.21 17.56
C GLY A 459 18.00 -6.12 16.20
N ASN A 460 16.74 -5.69 16.19
CA ASN A 460 16.00 -5.46 14.95
C ASN A 460 16.59 -4.29 14.14
N LEU A 461 16.88 -3.18 14.82
CA LEU A 461 17.46 -2.01 14.15
C LEU A 461 18.77 -2.33 13.42
N GLN A 462 19.68 -3.09 14.03
CA GLN A 462 20.95 -3.47 13.41
C GLN A 462 20.80 -4.35 12.15
N VAL A 463 19.72 -5.11 12.07
CA VAL A 463 19.42 -5.90 10.87
C VAL A 463 18.81 -5.03 9.78
N LEU A 464 17.82 -4.19 10.15
CA LEU A 464 17.01 -3.42 9.22
C LEU A 464 17.75 -2.21 8.64
N ALA A 465 18.56 -1.52 9.44
CA ALA A 465 19.32 -0.33 9.04
C ALA A 465 20.61 -0.67 8.29
N GLY A 466 20.53 -1.55 7.30
CA GLY A 466 21.66 -1.88 6.41
C GLY A 466 21.86 -0.84 5.30
N PRO A 467 23.04 -0.85 4.62
CA PRO A 467 23.22 0.00 3.43
C PRO A 467 22.30 -0.43 2.27
N TYR A 468 21.79 0.56 1.55
CA TYR A 468 21.03 0.35 0.31
C TYR A 468 21.05 1.59 -0.58
N PRO A 469 20.87 1.46 -1.92
CA PRO A 469 20.78 2.60 -2.82
C PRO A 469 19.43 3.30 -2.66
N GLN A 470 19.42 4.63 -2.45
CA GLN A 470 18.20 5.42 -2.29
C GLN A 470 17.73 6.05 -3.59
N ALA A 471 18.65 6.69 -4.35
CA ALA A 471 18.37 7.26 -5.66
C ALA A 471 19.51 6.94 -6.62
N VAL A 472 19.18 6.35 -7.76
CA VAL A 472 20.15 5.78 -8.70
C VAL A 472 20.01 6.47 -10.05
N SER A 473 21.04 7.21 -10.47
CA SER A 473 21.14 7.76 -11.84
C SER A 473 21.47 6.64 -12.83
N GLY A 474 20.51 5.73 -12.99
CA GLY A 474 20.65 4.53 -13.79
C GLY A 474 19.61 3.47 -13.45
N THR A 475 19.85 2.25 -13.90
CA THR A 475 19.02 1.07 -13.62
C THR A 475 19.79 0.10 -12.73
N PRO A 476 19.29 -0.24 -11.52
CA PRO A 476 19.87 -1.25 -10.65
C PRO A 476 20.02 -2.61 -11.35
N LEU A 477 21.14 -3.29 -11.12
CA LEU A 477 21.44 -4.61 -11.71
C LEU A 477 21.60 -5.69 -10.66
N LYS A 478 22.20 -5.35 -9.52
CA LYS A 478 22.46 -6.29 -8.44
C LYS A 478 22.68 -5.55 -7.13
N LEU A 479 22.08 -6.09 -6.09
CA LEU A 479 22.26 -5.70 -4.71
C LEU A 479 22.64 -6.94 -3.89
N SER A 480 23.55 -6.81 -2.94
CA SER A 480 23.92 -7.86 -2.00
C SER A 480 24.49 -7.25 -0.73
N ASN A 481 24.03 -7.76 0.40
CA ASN A 481 24.48 -7.37 1.72
C ASN A 481 24.89 -8.63 2.50
N THR A 482 26.08 -9.17 2.21
CA THR A 482 26.57 -10.45 2.73
C THR A 482 27.98 -10.31 3.28
N ASP A 483 28.30 -11.08 4.31
CA ASP A 483 29.64 -11.19 4.90
C ASP A 483 30.26 -9.84 5.34
N GLY A 484 29.38 -8.90 5.78
CA GLY A 484 29.80 -7.57 6.21
C GLY A 484 30.20 -6.63 5.07
N ALA A 485 29.96 -7.03 3.82
CA ALA A 485 30.17 -6.22 2.63
C ALA A 485 28.85 -5.93 1.93
N PHE A 486 28.59 -4.66 1.69
CA PHE A 486 27.55 -4.21 0.79
C PHE A 486 28.11 -4.09 -0.63
N THR A 487 27.44 -4.67 -1.61
CA THR A 487 27.80 -4.57 -3.02
C THR A 487 26.59 -4.14 -3.84
N PHE A 488 26.74 -3.09 -4.61
CA PHE A 488 25.70 -2.58 -5.47
C PHE A 488 26.24 -2.30 -6.88
N ASN A 489 25.53 -2.79 -7.90
CA ASN A 489 25.85 -2.54 -9.30
C ASN A 489 24.65 -1.92 -10.00
N TYR A 490 24.88 -0.90 -10.82
CA TYR A 490 23.86 -0.32 -11.67
C TYR A 490 24.42 0.08 -13.03
N SER A 491 23.58 0.03 -14.06
CA SER A 491 23.89 0.62 -15.38
C SER A 491 23.55 2.09 -15.39
N THR A 492 24.21 2.90 -16.24
CA THR A 492 23.86 4.30 -16.45
C THR A 492 22.61 4.48 -17.32
N ALA A 493 22.02 3.40 -17.84
CA ALA A 493 20.80 3.43 -18.63
C ALA A 493 19.60 3.90 -17.78
N LYS A 494 18.78 4.78 -18.34
CA LYS A 494 17.53 5.23 -17.71
C LYS A 494 16.48 4.12 -17.73
N ALA A 495 15.68 4.05 -16.67
CA ALA A 495 14.64 3.04 -16.50
C ALA A 495 13.54 3.11 -17.58
N ASP A 496 13.28 4.29 -18.14
CA ASP A 496 12.31 4.52 -19.21
C ASP A 496 12.82 4.15 -20.62
N GLY A 497 14.08 3.72 -20.74
CA GLY A 497 14.72 3.37 -22.01
C GLY A 497 15.09 4.57 -22.89
N SER A 498 14.97 5.81 -22.41
CA SER A 498 15.24 7.04 -23.19
C SER A 498 16.73 7.34 -23.41
N GLY A 499 17.62 6.43 -23.01
CA GLY A 499 19.07 6.57 -23.13
C GLY A 499 19.80 6.39 -21.81
N ASN A 500 20.93 7.09 -21.62
CA ASN A 500 21.74 7.02 -20.41
C ASN A 500 21.72 8.34 -19.65
N PHE A 501 21.98 8.28 -18.36
CA PHE A 501 22.36 9.45 -17.58
C PHE A 501 23.73 9.98 -18.04
N ALA A 502 23.90 11.29 -17.98
CA ALA A 502 25.17 11.92 -18.32
C ALA A 502 26.28 11.53 -17.33
N ALA A 503 27.53 11.57 -17.79
CA ALA A 503 28.68 11.48 -16.90
C ALA A 503 28.60 12.56 -15.80
N GLY A 504 28.98 12.19 -14.59
CA GLY A 504 28.86 13.06 -13.41
C GLY A 504 27.49 13.04 -12.75
N SER A 505 26.49 12.30 -13.30
CA SER A 505 25.20 12.12 -12.63
C SER A 505 25.38 11.41 -11.30
N LEU A 506 24.68 11.92 -10.27
CA LEU A 506 24.84 11.48 -8.89
C LEU A 506 23.89 10.35 -8.54
N SER A 507 24.39 9.36 -7.82
CA SER A 507 23.60 8.32 -7.16
C SER A 507 23.87 8.36 -5.65
N SER A 508 22.85 8.10 -4.84
CA SER A 508 22.97 8.07 -3.37
C SER A 508 22.74 6.68 -2.80
N VAL A 509 23.54 6.35 -1.80
CA VAL A 509 23.42 5.11 -1.02
C VAL A 509 23.35 5.49 0.46
N SER A 510 22.33 5.00 1.15
CA SER A 510 22.26 5.09 2.61
C SER A 510 23.35 4.22 3.23
N VAL A 511 24.10 4.76 4.17
CA VAL A 511 25.12 4.03 4.95
C VAL A 511 25.02 4.50 6.41
N PRO A 512 23.97 4.08 7.14
CA PRO A 512 23.72 4.57 8.48
C PRO A 512 24.79 4.12 9.46
N ALA A 513 25.09 4.96 10.47
CA ALA A 513 26.15 4.71 11.44
C ALA A 513 25.95 3.41 12.24
N VAL A 514 24.71 2.97 12.45
CA VAL A 514 24.40 1.71 13.14
C VAL A 514 24.92 0.50 12.38
N ALA A 515 25.00 0.55 11.04
CA ALA A 515 25.57 -0.52 10.23
C ALA A 515 27.12 -0.57 10.33
N TYR A 516 27.76 0.60 10.46
CA TYR A 516 29.22 0.73 10.52
C TYR A 516 29.64 1.70 11.64
N PRO A 517 29.53 1.30 12.91
CA PRO A 517 29.75 2.20 14.05
C PRO A 517 31.19 2.74 14.16
N ASN A 518 32.15 2.06 13.56
CA ASN A 518 33.58 2.50 13.50
C ASN A 518 33.93 3.15 12.15
N GLY A 519 32.93 3.44 11.31
CA GLY A 519 33.13 3.95 9.96
C GLY A 519 33.26 2.85 8.91
N TYR A 520 33.37 3.28 7.65
CA TYR A 520 33.39 2.38 6.50
C TYR A 520 34.45 2.80 5.45
N THR A 521 34.84 1.84 4.61
CA THR A 521 35.64 2.07 3.41
C THR A 521 34.81 1.80 2.18
N VAL A 522 35.09 2.54 1.09
CA VAL A 522 34.36 2.46 -0.17
C VAL A 522 35.32 2.22 -1.33
N THR A 523 34.96 1.29 -2.21
CA THR A 523 35.59 1.10 -3.52
C THR A 523 34.55 1.29 -4.60
N VAL A 524 34.82 2.16 -5.58
CA VAL A 524 33.94 2.41 -6.73
C VAL A 524 34.69 2.09 -8.02
N THR A 525 34.02 1.39 -8.93
CA THR A 525 34.49 1.16 -10.30
C THR A 525 33.47 1.76 -11.27
N GLY A 526 33.91 2.54 -12.26
CA GLY A 526 33.05 3.27 -13.21
C GLY A 526 32.44 4.54 -12.64
N GLY A 527 32.94 5.00 -11.50
CA GLY A 527 32.55 6.23 -10.82
C GLY A 527 33.51 6.59 -9.71
N HIS A 528 33.23 7.65 -8.98
CA HIS A 528 34.01 8.09 -7.82
C HIS A 528 33.10 8.69 -6.75
N VAL A 529 33.59 8.63 -5.50
CA VAL A 529 32.88 9.18 -4.33
C VAL A 529 33.04 10.70 -4.32
N VAL A 530 31.92 11.41 -4.09
CA VAL A 530 31.89 12.87 -3.97
C VAL A 530 31.43 13.34 -2.58
N SER A 531 30.84 12.47 -1.76
CA SER A 531 30.52 12.76 -0.37
C SER A 531 31.76 12.72 0.54
N ALA A 532 31.63 13.29 1.74
CA ALA A 532 32.66 13.17 2.78
C ALA A 532 32.88 11.72 3.20
N ALA A 533 34.06 11.42 3.73
CA ALA A 533 34.32 10.10 4.34
C ALA A 533 33.34 9.84 5.50
N ASN A 534 32.85 8.61 5.59
CA ASN A 534 31.86 8.18 6.61
C ASN A 534 30.55 9.00 6.63
N ALA A 535 30.19 9.61 5.51
CA ALA A 535 28.90 10.29 5.40
C ALA A 535 27.74 9.27 5.53
N PRO A 536 26.65 9.56 6.24
CA PRO A 536 25.49 8.65 6.34
C PRO A 536 24.78 8.46 4.99
N THR A 537 25.00 9.39 4.05
CA THR A 537 24.62 9.27 2.64
C THR A 537 25.89 9.31 1.78
N LEU A 538 26.26 8.16 1.25
CA LEU A 538 27.35 8.02 0.29
C LEU A 538 26.86 8.48 -1.08
N VAL A 539 27.50 9.48 -1.67
CA VAL A 539 27.18 10.02 -3.00
C VAL A 539 28.27 9.64 -3.99
N ILE A 540 27.85 9.08 -5.13
CA ILE A 540 28.73 8.60 -6.20
C ILE A 540 28.39 9.34 -7.49
N ALA A 541 29.41 9.88 -8.15
CA ALA A 541 29.29 10.39 -9.52
C ALA A 541 29.76 9.34 -10.52
N SER A 542 29.02 9.13 -11.62
CA SER A 542 29.44 8.22 -12.70
C SER A 542 30.58 8.83 -13.52
N ASP A 543 31.55 8.00 -13.95
CA ASP A 543 32.66 8.46 -14.79
C ASP A 543 32.25 8.57 -16.27
N THR A 544 33.09 9.24 -17.07
CA THR A 544 32.91 9.34 -18.51
C THR A 544 33.02 7.96 -19.16
N ASP A 545 32.17 7.70 -20.16
CA ASP A 545 32.16 6.47 -20.97
C ASP A 545 31.95 5.16 -20.17
N THR A 546 31.44 5.28 -18.93
CA THR A 546 31.07 4.09 -18.17
C THR A 546 29.66 3.61 -18.54
N GLY A 547 29.49 2.30 -18.73
CA GLY A 547 28.17 1.68 -18.90
C GLY A 547 27.61 1.10 -17.61
N VAL A 548 28.49 0.81 -16.65
CA VAL A 548 28.15 0.18 -15.36
C VAL A 548 29.00 0.78 -14.25
N VAL A 549 28.36 1.07 -13.12
CA VAL A 549 29.02 1.49 -11.89
C VAL A 549 28.88 0.37 -10.86
N GLN A 550 29.97 0.04 -10.20
CA GLN A 550 30.02 -0.89 -9.07
C GLN A 550 30.47 -0.15 -7.81
N VAL A 551 29.75 -0.38 -6.72
CA VAL A 551 30.02 0.19 -5.40
C VAL A 551 30.19 -0.96 -4.41
N VAL A 552 31.27 -0.95 -3.63
CA VAL A 552 31.51 -1.89 -2.54
C VAL A 552 31.80 -1.09 -1.27
N VAL A 553 31.02 -1.34 -0.21
CA VAL A 553 31.20 -0.74 1.11
C VAL A 553 31.51 -1.84 2.12
N THR A 554 32.55 -1.64 2.92
CA THR A 554 32.97 -2.56 3.98
C THR A 554 33.27 -1.79 5.26
N ALA A 555 33.18 -2.44 6.42
CA ALA A 555 33.58 -1.82 7.68
C ALA A 555 35.04 -1.30 7.59
N ALA A 556 35.30 -0.17 8.24
CA ALA A 556 36.68 0.28 8.42
C ALA A 556 37.46 -0.74 9.23
N PRO A 557 38.78 -0.95 8.95
CA PRO A 557 39.58 -1.92 9.64
C PRO A 557 39.81 -1.62 11.12
#